data_f94935a94b045c93d840411c3230c203
#
_entry.id   f94935a94b045c93d840411c3230c203
#
_cell.length_a   1.000
_cell.length_b   1.000
_cell.length_c   1.000
_cell.angle_alpha   90.00
_cell.angle_beta   90.00
_cell.angle_gamma   90.00
#
_symmetry.space_group_name_H-M   'P 1'
#
loop_
_entity.id
_entity.type
_entity.pdbx_description
1 polymer ?
#
loop_
_entity_poly.entity_id
_entity_poly.type
_entity_poly.pdbx_seq_one_letter_code
_entity_poly.pdbx_strand_id
1 'polypeptide(L)'
;MIYINLLLVFICIVFIHEFGHYLFARIFKAEVTDFSIGFGKPIFKFRDKNNTIWKICPIPLGGYVKIKGLDSVFQKNSNQDPGSFQSLKLYQKIFILLAGSVFNIISAWIALFCIFFFFGIASFLPIIGTVMDNSDRKSVV
;
A
#
# COMPACT_ATOMS: atom_id res chain seq x y z
N MET A 1 -16.89 7.48 -15.40
CA MET A 1 -16.74 6.29 -14.55
C MET A 1 -15.28 5.88 -14.35
N ILE A 2 -14.42 5.88 -15.38
CA ILE A 2 -13.02 5.42 -15.28
C ILE A 2 -12.19 6.20 -14.23
N TYR A 3 -12.33 7.52 -14.15
CA TYR A 3 -11.61 8.36 -13.18
C TYR A 3 -11.99 8.08 -11.73
N ILE A 4 -13.25 7.72 -11.48
CA ILE A 4 -13.73 7.36 -10.14
C ILE A 4 -13.08 6.03 -9.72
N ASN A 5 -13.02 5.05 -10.62
CA ASN A 5 -12.39 3.76 -10.34
C ASN A 5 -10.89 3.92 -10.08
N LEU A 6 -10.20 4.74 -10.87
CA LEU A 6 -8.79 5.05 -10.66
C LEU A 6 -8.54 5.72 -9.31
N LEU A 7 -9.40 6.65 -8.92
CA LEU A 7 -9.32 7.32 -7.63
C LEU A 7 -9.53 6.34 -6.47
N LEU A 8 -10.52 5.45 -6.58
CA LEU A 8 -10.77 4.42 -5.56
C LEU A 8 -9.58 3.48 -5.41
N VAL A 9 -9.01 2.99 -6.52
CA VAL A 9 -7.81 2.14 -6.48
C VAL A 9 -6.65 2.87 -5.82
N PHE A 10 -6.43 4.15 -6.17
CA PHE A 10 -5.38 4.96 -5.58
C PHE A 10 -5.55 5.11 -4.06
N ILE A 11 -6.78 5.42 -3.59
CA ILE A 11 -7.08 5.52 -2.16
C ILE A 11 -6.82 4.18 -1.45
N CYS A 12 -7.20 3.04 -2.07
CA CYS A 12 -6.92 1.71 -1.51
C CYS A 12 -5.42 1.45 -1.37
N ILE A 13 -4.62 1.78 -2.39
CA ILE A 13 -3.16 1.60 -2.36
C ILE A 13 -2.53 2.46 -1.26
N VAL A 14 -2.94 3.73 -1.16
CA VAL A 14 -2.48 4.63 -0.09
C VAL A 14 -2.86 4.10 1.28
N PHE A 15 -4.10 3.67 1.45
CA PHE A 15 -4.56 3.10 2.72
C PHE A 15 -3.73 1.89 3.14
N ILE A 16 -3.48 0.94 2.23
CA ILE A 16 -2.69 -0.26 2.49
C ILE A 16 -1.26 0.10 2.86
N HIS A 17 -0.68 1.08 2.17
CA HIS A 17 0.66 1.59 2.46
C HIS A 17 0.76 2.15 3.88
N GLU A 18 -0.10 3.10 4.23
CA GLU A 18 -0.13 3.72 5.55
C GLU A 18 -0.46 2.71 6.65
N PHE A 19 -1.35 1.76 6.35
CA PHE A 19 -1.71 0.70 7.28
C PHE A 19 -0.52 -0.22 7.60
N GLY A 20 0.38 -0.45 6.63
CA GLY A 20 1.62 -1.18 6.86
C GLY A 20 2.49 -0.50 7.92
N HIS A 21 2.72 0.80 7.81
CA HIS A 21 3.46 1.59 8.80
C HIS A 21 2.79 1.56 10.18
N TYR A 22 1.47 1.76 10.20
CA TYR A 22 0.68 1.69 11.43
C TYR A 22 0.81 0.34 12.14
N LEU A 23 0.64 -0.75 11.40
CA LEU A 23 0.64 -2.10 11.96
C LEU A 23 2.01 -2.44 12.58
N PHE A 24 3.10 -2.19 11.87
CA PHE A 24 4.45 -2.45 12.36
C PHE A 24 4.83 -1.54 13.53
N ALA A 25 4.42 -0.27 13.52
CA ALA A 25 4.60 0.61 14.67
C ALA A 25 3.91 0.01 15.91
N ARG A 26 2.69 -0.50 15.76
CA ARG A 26 1.92 -1.13 16.84
C ARG A 26 2.55 -2.43 17.34
N ILE A 27 3.03 -3.30 16.42
CA ILE A 27 3.72 -4.56 16.76
C ILE A 27 4.95 -4.27 17.63
N PHE A 28 5.71 -3.24 17.29
CA PHE A 28 6.89 -2.83 18.03
C PHE A 28 6.59 -1.89 19.22
N LYS A 29 5.30 -1.73 19.59
CA LYS A 29 4.85 -0.92 20.73
C LYS A 29 5.21 0.56 20.62
N ALA A 30 5.39 1.08 19.42
CA ALA A 30 5.46 2.51 19.19
C ALA A 30 4.07 3.14 19.29
N GLU A 31 3.99 4.31 19.91
CA GLU A 31 2.75 5.07 19.98
C GLU A 31 2.45 5.76 18.66
N VAL A 32 1.31 5.40 18.06
CA VAL A 32 0.79 6.08 16.87
C VAL A 32 -0.27 7.07 17.34
N THR A 33 -0.02 8.36 17.10
CA THR A 33 -0.93 9.43 17.50
C THR A 33 -2.02 9.69 16.49
N ASP A 34 -1.67 9.67 15.20
CA ASP A 34 -2.59 9.96 14.12
C ASP A 34 -2.42 8.97 12.96
N PHE A 35 -3.54 8.60 12.36
CA PHE A 35 -3.64 7.88 11.09
C PHE A 35 -4.57 8.66 10.18
N SER A 36 -4.09 9.11 9.04
CA SER A 36 -4.90 9.92 8.12
C SER A 36 -4.87 9.38 6.70
N ILE A 37 -6.04 9.34 6.08
CA ILE A 37 -6.21 9.15 4.65
C ILE A 37 -6.58 10.52 4.07
N GLY A 38 -5.74 10.99 3.15
CA GLY A 38 -5.88 12.33 2.57
C GLY A 38 -5.28 13.44 3.43
N PHE A 39 -5.31 14.64 2.88
CA PHE A 39 -4.81 15.86 3.49
C PHE A 39 -5.93 16.90 3.68
N GLY A 40 -5.71 17.86 4.58
CA GLY A 40 -6.62 18.96 4.86
C GLY A 40 -7.36 18.83 6.18
N LYS A 41 -8.44 19.60 6.33
CA LYS A 41 -9.30 19.54 7.52
C LYS A 41 -10.08 18.22 7.51
N PRO A 42 -10.02 17.41 8.59
CA PRO A 42 -10.70 16.12 8.62
C PRO A 42 -12.22 16.27 8.50
N ILE A 43 -12.82 15.56 7.56
CA ILE A 43 -14.28 15.42 7.40
C ILE A 43 -14.81 14.52 8.50
N PHE A 44 -14.07 13.45 8.79
CA PHE A 44 -14.41 12.48 9.83
C PHE A 44 -13.18 12.18 10.67
N LYS A 45 -13.37 12.11 11.99
CA LYS A 45 -12.33 11.71 12.94
C LYS A 45 -12.93 10.89 14.07
N PHE A 46 -12.22 9.84 14.48
CA PHE A 46 -12.53 9.09 15.70
C PHE A 46 -11.24 8.65 16.38
N ARG A 47 -11.34 8.38 17.66
CA ARG A 47 -10.22 7.86 18.45
C ARG A 47 -10.46 6.40 18.76
N ASP A 48 -9.49 5.56 18.51
CA ASP A 48 -9.55 4.15 18.86
C ASP A 48 -9.16 3.90 20.33
N LYS A 49 -9.28 2.64 20.77
CA LYS A 49 -8.92 2.22 22.15
C LYS A 49 -7.43 2.41 22.47
N ASN A 50 -6.60 2.57 21.46
CA ASN A 50 -5.15 2.74 21.55
C ASN A 50 -4.73 4.22 21.52
N ASN A 51 -5.68 5.14 21.66
CA ASN A 51 -5.49 6.58 21.56
C ASN A 51 -5.04 7.10 20.19
N THR A 52 -5.06 6.30 19.15
CA THR A 52 -4.79 6.75 17.77
C THR A 52 -6.01 7.51 17.24
N ILE A 53 -5.80 8.69 16.67
CA ILE A 53 -6.83 9.48 16.01
C ILE A 53 -6.85 9.11 14.52
N TRP A 54 -7.92 8.45 14.09
CA TRP A 54 -8.18 8.12 12.70
C TRP A 54 -8.88 9.29 12.03
N LYS A 55 -8.39 9.69 10.85
CA LYS A 55 -8.87 10.85 10.10
C LYS A 55 -9.13 10.50 8.65
N ILE A 56 -10.21 11.02 8.10
CA ILE A 56 -10.49 11.02 6.67
C ILE A 56 -10.56 12.46 6.23
N CYS A 57 -9.71 12.84 5.28
CA CYS A 57 -9.59 14.20 4.78
C CYS A 57 -10.05 14.31 3.33
N PRO A 58 -10.47 15.50 2.87
CA PRO A 58 -11.12 15.67 1.56
C PRO A 58 -10.16 15.56 0.38
N ILE A 59 -8.86 15.77 0.57
CA ILE A 59 -7.89 15.74 -0.53
C ILE A 59 -7.21 14.37 -0.56
N PRO A 60 -7.62 13.44 -1.45
CA PRO A 60 -7.17 12.05 -1.42
C PRO A 60 -5.82 11.84 -2.15
N LEU A 61 -4.89 12.77 -2.02
CA LEU A 61 -3.57 12.72 -2.69
C LEU A 61 -2.50 11.96 -1.88
N GLY A 62 -2.88 11.26 -0.82
CA GLY A 62 -1.95 10.52 0.02
C GLY A 62 -2.54 10.25 1.39
N GLY A 63 -1.68 9.90 2.34
CA GLY A 63 -2.01 9.69 3.74
C GLY A 63 -0.81 9.98 4.62
N TYR A 64 -0.94 9.78 5.91
CA TYR A 64 0.17 9.80 6.84
C TYR A 64 -0.13 9.03 8.11
N VAL A 65 0.92 8.46 8.68
CA VAL A 65 0.93 7.86 10.02
C VAL A 65 1.87 8.67 10.89
N LYS A 66 1.35 9.28 11.93
CA LYS A 66 2.16 10.04 12.87
C LYS A 66 2.55 9.15 14.06
N ILE A 67 3.84 8.85 14.15
CA ILE A 67 4.42 8.05 15.21
C ILE A 67 5.11 9.01 16.20
N LYS A 68 4.85 8.87 17.48
CA LYS A 68 5.46 9.69 18.51
C LYS A 68 6.98 9.67 18.41
N GLY A 69 7.60 10.85 18.39
CA GLY A 69 9.05 10.98 18.31
C GLY A 69 9.66 10.82 16.90
N LEU A 70 8.86 10.60 15.86
CA LEU A 70 9.38 10.57 14.50
C LEU A 70 9.74 11.98 14.00
N ASP A 71 8.90 12.97 14.30
CA ASP A 71 9.12 14.37 13.89
C ASP A 71 10.34 15.00 14.57
N SER A 72 10.73 14.48 15.74
CA SER A 72 11.85 14.98 16.55
C SER A 72 13.17 14.28 16.30
N VAL A 73 13.27 13.43 15.27
CA VAL A 73 14.53 12.73 14.90
C VAL A 73 15.67 13.73 14.65
N PHE A 74 15.34 14.94 14.21
CA PHE A 74 16.30 16.02 13.96
C PHE A 74 16.53 16.94 15.18
N GLN A 75 15.76 16.79 16.28
CA GLN A 75 15.94 17.55 17.51
C GLN A 75 16.73 16.72 18.52
N LYS A 76 17.94 17.19 18.82
CA LYS A 76 18.95 16.52 19.67
C LYS A 76 18.54 16.30 21.14
N ASN A 77 17.38 16.81 21.57
CA ASN A 77 16.90 16.82 22.96
C ASN A 77 15.61 16.02 23.19
N SER A 78 15.28 15.04 22.33
CA SER A 78 14.10 14.24 22.59
C SER A 78 14.40 13.18 23.64
N ASN A 79 13.82 13.35 24.80
CA ASN A 79 13.79 12.36 25.86
C ASN A 79 13.39 10.99 25.27
N GLN A 80 14.08 9.93 25.67
CA GLN A 80 13.76 8.55 25.28
C GLN A 80 12.48 8.09 26.00
N ASP A 81 11.37 8.77 25.70
CA ASP A 81 10.08 8.36 26.26
C ASP A 81 9.74 6.95 25.81
N PRO A 82 9.26 6.08 26.70
CA PRO A 82 8.72 4.78 26.33
C PRO A 82 7.63 4.92 25.26
N GLY A 83 7.73 4.11 24.19
CA GLY A 83 6.79 4.20 23.06
C GLY A 83 7.15 5.22 21.97
N SER A 84 8.21 6.00 22.14
CA SER A 84 8.75 6.87 21.09
C SER A 84 9.45 6.07 20.00
N PHE A 85 9.34 6.51 18.73
CA PHE A 85 10.11 5.94 17.62
C PHE A 85 11.62 5.91 17.90
N GLN A 86 12.13 6.89 18.65
CA GLN A 86 13.54 6.98 18.97
C GLN A 86 14.03 5.89 19.92
N SER A 87 13.17 5.41 20.84
CA SER A 87 13.49 4.33 21.78
C SER A 87 13.58 2.95 21.14
N LEU A 88 13.12 2.82 19.87
CA LEU A 88 13.13 1.57 19.14
C LEU A 88 14.55 1.18 18.69
N LYS A 89 14.80 -0.12 18.60
CA LYS A 89 16.03 -0.66 18.02
C LYS A 89 16.10 -0.36 16.52
N LEU A 90 17.30 -0.29 15.96
CA LEU A 90 17.51 0.06 14.55
C LEU A 90 16.70 -0.83 13.59
N TYR A 91 16.69 -2.15 13.79
CA TYR A 91 15.93 -3.06 12.92
C TYR A 91 14.41 -2.78 12.97
N GLN A 92 13.86 -2.43 14.15
CA GLN A 92 12.44 -2.09 14.29
C GLN A 92 12.10 -0.82 13.50
N LYS A 93 12.96 0.19 13.55
CA LYS A 93 12.83 1.42 12.74
C LYS A 93 12.83 1.10 11.25
N ILE A 94 13.75 0.25 10.79
CA ILE A 94 13.85 -0.16 9.39
C ILE A 94 12.57 -0.90 8.96
N PHE A 95 12.08 -1.85 9.77
CA PHE A 95 10.84 -2.57 9.47
C PHE A 95 9.63 -1.64 9.38
N ILE A 96 9.50 -0.67 10.30
CA ILE A 96 8.41 0.31 10.24
C ILE A 96 8.49 1.12 8.95
N LEU A 97 9.68 1.60 8.56
CA LEU A 97 9.84 2.44 7.36
C LEU A 97 9.61 1.65 6.06
N LEU A 98 9.96 0.39 6.01
CA LEU A 98 9.75 -0.46 4.82
C LEU A 98 8.33 -1.06 4.76
N ALA A 99 7.62 -1.11 5.88
CA ALA A 99 6.34 -1.81 5.98
C ALA A 99 5.31 -1.34 4.95
N GLY A 100 5.21 -0.04 4.68
CA GLY A 100 4.29 0.50 3.69
C GLY A 100 4.51 -0.10 2.30
N SER A 101 5.74 -0.07 1.81
CA SER A 101 6.09 -0.62 0.51
C SER A 101 5.89 -2.14 0.45
N VAL A 102 6.27 -2.85 1.51
CA VAL A 102 6.07 -4.31 1.60
C VAL A 102 4.59 -4.68 1.54
N PHE A 103 3.72 -3.93 2.23
CA PHE A 103 2.29 -4.14 2.19
C PHE A 103 1.69 -3.91 0.80
N ASN A 104 2.18 -2.91 0.06
CA ASN A 104 1.77 -2.71 -1.32
C ASN A 104 2.17 -3.88 -2.23
N ILE A 105 3.38 -4.41 -2.08
CA ILE A 105 3.83 -5.59 -2.83
C ILE A 105 2.95 -6.81 -2.50
N ILE A 106 2.72 -7.08 -1.22
CA ILE A 106 1.88 -8.20 -0.79
C ILE A 106 0.45 -8.05 -1.33
N SER A 107 -0.14 -6.84 -1.25
CA SER A 107 -1.49 -6.59 -1.76
C SER A 107 -1.58 -6.76 -3.27
N ALA A 108 -0.55 -6.35 -4.03
CA ALA A 108 -0.48 -6.57 -5.47
C ALA A 108 -0.43 -8.08 -5.81
N TRP A 109 0.34 -8.86 -5.06
CA TRP A 109 0.38 -10.32 -5.21
C TRP A 109 -0.98 -10.97 -4.93
N ILE A 110 -1.64 -10.57 -3.85
CA ILE A 110 -2.98 -11.07 -3.51
C ILE A 110 -3.97 -10.68 -4.61
N ALA A 111 -3.94 -9.45 -5.11
CA ALA A 111 -4.82 -9.01 -6.19
C ALA A 111 -4.62 -9.82 -7.47
N LEU A 112 -3.37 -10.05 -7.88
CA LEU A 112 -3.04 -10.89 -9.04
C LEU A 112 -3.51 -12.34 -8.84
N PHE A 113 -3.27 -12.90 -7.66
CA PHE A 113 -3.74 -14.24 -7.34
C PHE A 113 -5.27 -14.33 -7.44
N CYS A 114 -6.01 -13.37 -6.89
CA CYS A 114 -7.46 -13.33 -7.01
C CYS A 114 -7.93 -13.22 -8.46
N ILE A 115 -7.29 -12.37 -9.26
CA ILE A 115 -7.62 -12.21 -10.68
C ILE A 115 -7.45 -13.54 -11.40
N PHE A 116 -6.30 -14.21 -11.26
CA PHE A 116 -6.05 -15.48 -11.93
C PHE A 116 -6.94 -16.62 -11.41
N PHE A 117 -7.28 -16.62 -10.13
CA PHE A 117 -8.14 -17.60 -9.53
C PHE A 117 -9.60 -17.51 -10.01
N PHE A 118 -10.13 -16.29 -10.11
CA PHE A 118 -11.54 -16.08 -10.47
C PHE A 118 -11.77 -15.96 -11.99
N PHE A 119 -10.82 -15.39 -12.73
CA PHE A 119 -10.97 -15.12 -14.17
C PHE A 119 -10.16 -16.06 -15.05
N GLY A 120 -9.25 -16.83 -14.47
CA GLY A 120 -8.35 -17.72 -15.22
C GLY A 120 -7.23 -16.95 -15.95
N ILE A 121 -6.38 -17.71 -16.64
CA ILE A 121 -5.35 -17.16 -17.52
C ILE A 121 -5.89 -17.19 -18.93
N ALA A 122 -5.98 -16.04 -19.62
CA ALA A 122 -6.27 -16.00 -21.03
C ALA A 122 -5.10 -16.64 -21.80
N SER A 123 -5.23 -17.92 -22.16
CA SER A 123 -4.28 -18.57 -23.06
C SER A 123 -4.65 -18.20 -24.50
N PHE A 124 -3.78 -17.46 -25.16
CA PHE A 124 -3.86 -17.30 -26.60
C PHE A 124 -3.40 -18.61 -27.22
N LEU A 125 -4.35 -19.49 -27.53
CA LEU A 125 -4.07 -20.61 -28.42
C LEU A 125 -3.65 -20.02 -29.77
N PRO A 126 -2.49 -20.43 -30.36
CA PRO A 126 -2.15 -19.99 -31.68
C PRO A 126 -3.20 -20.54 -32.63
N ILE A 127 -4.13 -19.70 -33.05
CA ILE A 127 -5.08 -20.04 -34.10
C ILE A 127 -4.26 -20.02 -35.40
N ILE A 128 -3.94 -21.21 -35.94
CA ILE A 128 -3.44 -21.32 -37.28
C ILE A 128 -4.56 -20.80 -38.18
N GLY A 129 -4.34 -19.59 -38.75
CA GLY A 129 -5.25 -19.04 -39.74
C GLY A 129 -5.43 -20.03 -40.89
N THR A 130 -6.56 -19.98 -41.57
CA THR A 130 -6.89 -20.81 -42.70
C THR A 130 -5.68 -20.91 -43.65
N VAL A 131 -5.18 -22.14 -43.81
CA VAL A 131 -4.17 -22.44 -44.83
C VAL A 131 -4.79 -22.09 -46.16
N MET A 132 -4.25 -21.08 -46.87
CA MET A 132 -4.67 -20.81 -48.23
C MET A 132 -4.39 -22.04 -49.09
N ASP A 133 -5.41 -22.57 -49.72
CA ASP A 133 -5.38 -23.81 -50.54
C ASP A 133 -4.38 -23.75 -51.71
N ASN A 134 -3.66 -22.65 -51.87
CA ASN A 134 -2.74 -22.37 -52.96
C ASN A 134 -1.32 -21.98 -52.51
N SER A 135 -0.91 -22.27 -51.31
CA SER A 135 0.50 -22.14 -50.93
C SER A 135 1.26 -23.37 -51.39
N ASP A 136 1.71 -23.27 -52.55
CA ASP A 136 2.60 -24.10 -53.34
C ASP A 136 3.39 -25.19 -52.64
N ARG A 137 2.97 -26.41 -52.86
CA ARG A 137 3.85 -27.60 -52.90
C ARG A 137 4.73 -27.67 -54.14
N LYS A 138 4.97 -26.58 -54.86
CA LYS A 138 5.67 -26.59 -56.17
C LYS A 138 7.06 -25.96 -56.16
N SER A 139 7.67 -25.78 -55.02
CA SER A 139 9.05 -25.26 -54.95
C SER A 139 10.02 -26.18 -54.23
N VAL A 140 9.88 -27.49 -54.38
CA VAL A 140 10.93 -28.46 -54.03
C VAL A 140 11.07 -29.42 -55.21
N VAL A 141 11.78 -28.97 -56.20
CA VAL A 141 12.54 -29.81 -57.16
C VAL A 141 13.88 -29.13 -57.33
#